data_d3c3f3a5cf0433e5b65330d06847866f
#
_entry.id   d3c3f3a5cf0433e5b65330d06847866f
#
_cell.length_a   1.000
_cell.length_b   1.000
_cell.length_c   1.000
_cell.angle_alpha   90.00
_cell.angle_beta   90.00
_cell.angle_gamma   90.00
#
_symmetry.space_group_name_H-M   'P 1'
#
loop_
_entity.id
_entity.type
_entity.pdbx_description
1 polymer ?
#
loop_
_entity_poly.entity_id
_entity_poly.type
_entity_poly.pdbx_seq_one_letter_code
_entity_poly.pdbx_strand_id
1 'polypeptide(L)'
;MRAEWFERARNEEGNSALFVIGLMGIMMILFVFVLNFAKVFAVKEEAMTTSQQASLAATAVFYEEMNRWIEEYEDEKGILEKLLDGKSIPEKIEEKKSDLAGKAKYRDYSDNELSIEALDLVMRDVLTKGDANPDLHNELAREIEYTMMPLMMSEARDTIIKNGGNTSGATIAVKNGQVYVRASNTMEGTSFKGFFTDLKEDLFQDAAGPKIDFWDDVRYLNIGERSLD
;
A
#
# COMPACT_ATOMS: atom_id res chain seq x y z
N MET A 1 10.01 -68.54 -29.90
CA MET A 1 9.21 -67.30 -29.73
C MET A 1 9.22 -66.68 -28.33
N ARG A 2 9.12 -67.44 -27.20
CA ARG A 2 9.21 -66.84 -25.85
C ARG A 2 10.64 -66.44 -25.44
N ALA A 3 11.68 -67.12 -25.91
CA ALA A 3 13.08 -66.83 -25.56
C ALA A 3 13.59 -65.54 -26.20
N GLU A 4 13.22 -65.23 -27.42
CA GLU A 4 13.66 -64.04 -28.15
C GLU A 4 13.09 -62.72 -27.56
N TRP A 5 11.93 -62.76 -26.90
CA TRP A 5 11.39 -61.64 -26.20
C TRP A 5 12.21 -61.27 -24.93
N PHE A 6 12.68 -62.27 -24.19
CA PHE A 6 13.52 -62.08 -23.00
C PHE A 6 14.93 -61.58 -23.36
N GLU A 7 15.51 -62.01 -24.51
CA GLU A 7 16.81 -61.47 -24.97
C GLU A 7 16.71 -60.02 -25.41
N ARG A 8 15.63 -59.63 -26.09
CA ARG A 8 15.39 -58.24 -26.47
C ARG A 8 15.14 -57.32 -25.26
N ALA A 9 14.50 -57.83 -24.20
CA ALA A 9 14.33 -57.11 -22.97
C ALA A 9 15.59 -56.96 -22.13
N ARG A 10 16.65 -57.73 -22.43
CA ARG A 10 17.97 -57.70 -21.79
C ARG A 10 18.99 -56.82 -22.51
N ASN A 11 18.62 -56.19 -23.61
CA ASN A 11 19.51 -55.35 -24.35
C ASN A 11 19.79 -54.05 -23.54
N GLU A 12 21.04 -53.90 -23.04
CA GLU A 12 21.46 -52.79 -22.19
C GLU A 12 21.34 -51.43 -22.90
N GLU A 13 21.39 -51.38 -24.22
CA GLU A 13 21.20 -50.17 -25.02
C GLU A 13 19.77 -49.59 -24.90
N GLY A 14 18.73 -50.46 -24.83
CA GLY A 14 17.38 -50.05 -24.63
C GLY A 14 17.11 -49.51 -23.22
N ASN A 15 17.79 -50.01 -22.19
CA ASN A 15 17.67 -49.61 -20.81
C ASN A 15 18.24 -48.18 -20.57
N SER A 16 19.34 -47.89 -21.24
CA SER A 16 19.97 -46.56 -21.20
C SER A 16 19.07 -45.48 -21.82
N ALA A 17 18.41 -45.77 -22.94
CA ALA A 17 17.48 -44.82 -23.57
C ALA A 17 16.25 -44.56 -22.72
N LEU A 18 15.66 -45.61 -22.09
CA LEU A 18 14.55 -45.46 -21.17
C LEU A 18 14.90 -44.66 -19.93
N PHE A 19 16.10 -44.84 -19.39
CA PHE A 19 16.62 -44.04 -18.27
C PHE A 19 16.76 -42.55 -18.62
N VAL A 20 17.33 -42.23 -19.80
CA VAL A 20 17.45 -40.85 -20.28
C VAL A 20 16.07 -40.20 -20.48
N ILE A 21 15.12 -40.92 -21.08
CA ILE A 21 13.73 -40.41 -21.25
C ILE A 21 13.08 -40.15 -19.89
N GLY A 22 13.25 -41.06 -18.93
CA GLY A 22 12.76 -40.89 -17.56
C GLY A 22 13.36 -39.68 -16.86
N LEU A 23 14.68 -39.51 -16.99
CA LEU A 23 15.38 -38.35 -16.43
C LEU A 23 14.93 -37.05 -17.08
N MET A 24 14.74 -36.99 -18.40
CA MET A 24 14.20 -35.83 -19.10
C MET A 24 12.78 -35.51 -18.61
N GLY A 25 11.94 -36.52 -18.37
CA GLY A 25 10.58 -36.33 -17.81
C GLY A 25 10.62 -35.68 -16.43
N ILE A 26 11.52 -36.16 -15.55
CA ILE A 26 11.70 -35.56 -14.22
C ILE A 26 12.20 -34.12 -14.34
N MET A 27 13.17 -33.84 -15.20
CA MET A 27 13.67 -32.47 -15.43
C MET A 27 12.56 -31.54 -15.95
N MET A 28 11.69 -32.00 -16.83
CA MET A 28 10.53 -31.21 -17.31
C MET A 28 9.57 -30.88 -16.17
N ILE A 29 9.27 -31.83 -15.28
CA ILE A 29 8.41 -31.59 -14.12
C ILE A 29 9.05 -30.56 -13.20
N LEU A 30 10.31 -30.72 -12.87
CA LEU A 30 11.04 -29.75 -12.04
C LEU A 30 11.07 -28.35 -12.67
N PHE A 31 11.23 -28.27 -13.99
CA PHE A 31 11.20 -27.00 -14.71
C PHE A 31 9.82 -26.31 -14.59
N VAL A 32 8.73 -27.04 -14.71
CA VAL A 32 7.36 -26.50 -14.52
C VAL A 32 7.17 -26.00 -13.08
N PHE A 33 7.70 -26.70 -12.06
CA PHE A 33 7.69 -26.21 -10.69
C PHE A 33 8.44 -24.90 -10.54
N VAL A 34 9.65 -24.81 -11.06
CA VAL A 34 10.46 -23.57 -11.00
C VAL A 34 9.74 -22.40 -11.67
N LEU A 35 9.10 -22.62 -12.82
CA LEU A 35 8.30 -21.58 -13.49
C LEU A 35 7.12 -21.12 -12.65
N ASN A 36 6.41 -22.03 -11.99
CA ASN A 36 5.30 -21.66 -11.11
C ASN A 36 5.78 -20.89 -9.88
N PHE A 37 6.91 -21.27 -9.26
CA PHE A 37 7.51 -20.49 -8.18
C PHE A 37 7.92 -19.09 -8.64
N ALA A 38 8.52 -18.95 -9.81
CA ALA A 38 8.87 -17.65 -10.36
C ALA A 38 7.65 -16.76 -10.56
N LYS A 39 6.52 -17.34 -11.05
CA LYS A 39 5.25 -16.62 -11.15
C LYS A 39 4.69 -16.18 -9.81
N VAL A 40 4.73 -17.02 -8.78
CA VAL A 40 4.29 -16.65 -7.42
C VAL A 40 5.06 -15.43 -6.92
N PHE A 41 6.37 -15.40 -7.10
CA PHE A 41 7.19 -14.24 -6.70
C PHE A 41 6.84 -12.99 -7.50
N ALA A 42 6.68 -13.11 -8.82
CA ALA A 42 6.31 -11.98 -9.67
C ALA A 42 4.95 -11.38 -9.27
N VAL A 43 3.93 -12.22 -9.04
CA VAL A 43 2.61 -11.75 -8.64
C VAL A 43 2.60 -11.18 -7.22
N LYS A 44 3.42 -11.72 -6.29
CA LYS A 44 3.60 -11.10 -4.97
C LYS A 44 4.23 -9.72 -5.05
N GLU A 45 5.22 -9.54 -5.89
CA GLU A 45 5.86 -8.23 -6.13
C GLU A 45 4.86 -7.24 -6.75
N GLU A 46 4.05 -7.71 -7.69
CA GLU A 46 2.96 -6.93 -8.28
C GLU A 46 1.92 -6.52 -7.24
N ALA A 47 1.47 -7.44 -6.38
CA ALA A 47 0.53 -7.16 -5.31
C ALA A 47 1.12 -6.18 -4.27
N MET A 48 2.42 -6.30 -3.95
CA MET A 48 3.13 -5.37 -3.08
C MET A 48 3.15 -3.96 -3.70
N THR A 49 3.50 -3.85 -4.99
CA THR A 49 3.51 -2.58 -5.73
C THR A 49 2.11 -1.97 -5.79
N THR A 50 1.08 -2.77 -6.06
CA THR A 50 -0.33 -2.35 -6.06
C THR A 50 -0.72 -1.78 -4.70
N SER A 51 -0.44 -2.50 -3.61
CA SER A 51 -0.74 -2.06 -2.25
C SER A 51 0.03 -0.80 -1.87
N GLN A 52 1.30 -0.70 -2.26
CA GLN A 52 2.12 0.49 -2.01
C GLN A 52 1.60 1.72 -2.75
N GLN A 53 1.27 1.59 -4.03
CA GLN A 53 0.71 2.71 -4.80
C GLN A 53 -0.65 3.13 -4.26
N ALA A 54 -1.51 2.19 -3.87
CA ALA A 54 -2.80 2.49 -3.26
C ALA A 54 -2.66 3.21 -1.91
N SER A 55 -1.69 2.82 -1.07
CA SER A 55 -1.45 3.50 0.21
C SER A 55 -0.87 4.90 0.01
N LEU A 56 0.01 5.09 -0.97
CA LEU A 56 0.53 6.41 -1.35
C LEU A 56 -0.58 7.33 -1.88
N ALA A 57 -1.44 6.83 -2.77
CA ALA A 57 -2.55 7.57 -3.33
C ALA A 57 -3.56 7.98 -2.24
N ALA A 58 -3.92 7.07 -1.34
CA ALA A 58 -4.78 7.39 -0.20
C ALA A 58 -4.15 8.44 0.72
N THR A 59 -2.84 8.36 0.98
CA THR A 59 -2.14 9.36 1.81
C THR A 59 -2.09 10.72 1.12
N ALA A 60 -1.94 10.76 -0.21
CA ALA A 60 -1.98 12.01 -0.98
C ALA A 60 -3.35 12.69 -0.88
N VAL A 61 -4.44 11.93 -1.02
CA VAL A 61 -5.80 12.43 -0.82
C VAL A 61 -6.00 12.96 0.61
N PHE A 62 -5.47 12.28 1.61
CA PHE A 62 -5.52 12.77 2.98
C PHE A 62 -4.93 14.17 3.12
N TYR A 63 -3.72 14.42 2.57
CA TYR A 63 -3.08 15.74 2.65
C TYR A 63 -3.78 16.80 1.82
N GLU A 64 -4.37 16.44 0.68
CA GLU A 64 -5.17 17.34 -0.13
C GLU A 64 -6.43 17.81 0.63
N GLU A 65 -7.17 16.86 1.20
CA GLU A 65 -8.36 17.15 2.00
C GLU A 65 -8.01 17.89 3.30
N MET A 66 -6.87 17.58 3.92
CA MET A 66 -6.40 18.27 5.10
C MET A 66 -6.12 19.76 4.83
N ASN A 67 -5.47 20.08 3.71
CA ASN A 67 -5.27 21.47 3.30
C ASN A 67 -6.59 22.19 3.07
N ARG A 68 -7.55 21.55 2.39
CA ARG A 68 -8.88 22.11 2.16
C ARG A 68 -9.62 22.38 3.49
N TRP A 69 -9.62 21.42 4.38
CA TRP A 69 -10.24 21.56 5.69
C TRP A 69 -9.62 22.69 6.51
N ILE A 70 -8.30 22.85 6.47
CA ILE A 70 -7.60 23.95 7.18
C ILE A 70 -8.09 25.32 6.67
N GLU A 71 -8.21 25.49 5.34
CA GLU A 71 -8.67 26.72 4.73
C GLU A 71 -10.14 27.01 5.14
N GLU A 72 -11.03 26.03 5.03
CA GLU A 72 -12.45 26.17 5.40
C GLU A 72 -12.64 26.44 6.90
N TYR A 73 -11.89 25.76 7.74
CA TYR A 73 -11.98 25.90 9.20
C TYR A 73 -11.55 27.29 9.68
N GLU A 74 -10.53 27.89 9.05
CA GLU A 74 -10.10 29.24 9.37
C GLU A 74 -11.12 30.30 8.94
N ASP A 75 -11.70 30.17 7.76
CA ASP A 75 -12.71 31.09 7.24
C ASP A 75 -13.96 31.13 8.15
N GLU A 76 -14.35 29.98 8.70
CA GLU A 76 -15.56 29.90 9.55
C GLU A 76 -15.34 30.40 10.99
N LYS A 77 -14.19 30.17 11.58
CA LYS A 77 -14.04 30.31 13.04
C LYS A 77 -13.06 31.38 13.53
N GLY A 78 -12.10 31.81 12.75
CA GLY A 78 -11.13 32.87 13.17
C GLY A 78 -10.45 32.66 14.53
N ILE A 79 -10.57 31.43 15.09
CA ILE A 79 -10.24 31.11 16.49
C ILE A 79 -8.76 30.79 16.63
N LEU A 80 -8.14 30.27 15.56
CA LEU A 80 -6.76 29.81 15.58
C LEU A 80 -5.74 30.94 15.59
N GLU A 81 -6.08 32.13 15.10
CA GLU A 81 -5.23 33.33 15.21
C GLU A 81 -4.77 33.61 16.64
N LYS A 82 -5.61 33.33 17.63
CA LYS A 82 -5.28 33.54 19.05
C LYS A 82 -4.35 32.48 19.63
N LEU A 83 -4.41 31.26 19.09
CA LEU A 83 -3.58 30.13 19.53
C LEU A 83 -2.17 30.17 18.92
N LEU A 84 -2.00 30.86 17.80
CA LEU A 84 -0.81 30.82 16.95
C LEU A 84 -0.09 32.18 16.84
N ASP A 85 -0.03 32.95 17.88
CA ASP A 85 0.66 34.25 17.91
C ASP A 85 0.13 35.24 16.85
N GLY A 86 -1.15 35.19 16.52
CA GLY A 86 -1.80 36.11 15.58
C GLY A 86 -1.59 35.78 14.10
N LYS A 87 -1.14 34.56 13.78
CA LYS A 87 -1.01 34.07 12.40
C LYS A 87 -1.98 32.92 12.15
N SER A 88 -2.46 32.82 10.92
CA SER A 88 -3.27 31.70 10.45
C SER A 88 -2.45 30.40 10.30
N ILE A 89 -3.12 29.23 10.26
CA ILE A 89 -2.43 27.94 10.01
C ILE A 89 -1.74 27.95 8.64
N PRO A 90 -2.38 28.36 7.51
CA PRO A 90 -1.72 28.47 6.22
C PRO A 90 -0.47 29.35 6.25
N GLU A 91 -0.54 30.53 6.89
CA GLU A 91 0.63 31.41 7.03
C GLU A 91 1.77 30.73 7.78
N LYS A 92 1.48 29.97 8.83
CA LYS A 92 2.51 29.22 9.57
C LYS A 92 3.08 28.06 8.79
N ILE A 93 2.26 27.40 7.95
CA ILE A 93 2.73 26.33 7.05
C ILE A 93 3.71 26.92 6.04
N GLU A 94 3.40 28.06 5.42
CA GLU A 94 4.29 28.72 4.47
C GLU A 94 5.58 29.21 5.11
N GLU A 95 5.50 29.82 6.29
CA GLU A 95 6.67 30.22 7.06
C GLU A 95 7.56 29.01 7.42
N LYS A 96 6.93 27.91 7.86
CA LYS A 96 7.64 26.68 8.21
C LYS A 96 8.28 26.04 7.00
N LYS A 97 7.58 25.99 5.86
CA LYS A 97 8.11 25.51 4.58
C LYS A 97 9.36 26.29 4.17
N SER A 98 9.31 27.64 4.27
CA SER A 98 10.45 28.50 3.96
C SER A 98 11.63 28.25 4.92
N ASP A 99 11.37 28.06 6.22
CA ASP A 99 12.38 27.70 7.21
C ASP A 99 13.03 26.33 6.94
N LEU A 100 12.23 25.34 6.53
CA LEU A 100 12.72 24.00 6.17
C LEU A 100 13.59 24.04 4.91
N ALA A 101 13.18 24.78 3.88
CA ALA A 101 13.94 24.94 2.64
C ALA A 101 15.36 25.52 2.86
N GLY A 102 15.53 26.32 3.92
CA GLY A 102 16.84 26.86 4.31
C GLY A 102 17.76 25.88 5.03
N LYS A 103 17.28 24.71 5.44
CA LYS A 103 18.04 23.76 6.25
C LYS A 103 18.70 22.67 5.40
N ALA A 104 19.96 22.36 5.70
CA ALA A 104 20.73 21.35 4.96
C ALA A 104 20.08 19.95 4.94
N LYS A 105 19.32 19.59 5.98
CA LYS A 105 18.57 18.29 6.07
C LYS A 105 17.57 18.11 4.94
N TYR A 106 16.96 19.21 4.48
CA TYR A 106 15.83 19.18 3.53
C TYR A 106 16.24 19.60 2.11
N ARG A 107 17.54 19.65 1.82
CA ARG A 107 18.07 20.13 0.53
C ARG A 107 17.54 19.37 -0.66
N ASP A 108 17.32 18.06 -0.50
CA ASP A 108 16.91 17.14 -1.57
C ASP A 108 15.39 16.94 -1.61
N TYR A 109 14.64 17.63 -0.76
CA TYR A 109 13.18 17.59 -0.74
C TYR A 109 12.60 18.43 -1.89
N SER A 110 11.62 17.87 -2.58
CA SER A 110 10.78 18.61 -3.50
C SER A 110 9.91 19.63 -2.76
N ASP A 111 9.35 20.58 -3.50
CA ASP A 111 8.44 21.59 -2.94
C ASP A 111 7.23 20.96 -2.24
N ASN A 112 6.69 19.86 -2.82
CA ASN A 112 5.57 19.12 -2.24
C ASN A 112 5.97 18.40 -0.92
N GLU A 113 7.14 17.77 -0.88
CA GLU A 113 7.63 17.14 0.36
C GLU A 113 7.87 18.16 1.47
N LEU A 114 8.39 19.35 1.13
CA LEU A 114 8.51 20.44 2.07
C LEU A 114 7.17 20.94 2.58
N SER A 115 6.15 21.02 1.73
CA SER A 115 4.79 21.40 2.12
C SER A 115 4.15 20.39 3.08
N ILE A 116 4.29 19.10 2.80
CA ILE A 116 3.79 18.00 3.66
C ILE A 116 4.49 18.05 5.03
N GLU A 117 5.82 18.11 5.06
CA GLU A 117 6.59 18.18 6.30
C GLU A 117 6.25 19.43 7.12
N ALA A 118 6.05 20.59 6.46
CA ALA A 118 5.66 21.82 7.13
C ALA A 118 4.26 21.70 7.74
N LEU A 119 3.31 21.13 7.01
CA LEU A 119 1.95 20.86 7.49
C LEU A 119 1.98 19.94 8.71
N ASP A 120 2.69 18.82 8.64
CA ASP A 120 2.82 17.88 9.76
C ASP A 120 3.36 18.54 11.03
N LEU A 121 4.42 19.32 10.89
CA LEU A 121 5.04 20.03 12.02
C LEU A 121 4.12 21.09 12.62
N VAL A 122 3.41 21.86 11.78
CA VAL A 122 2.49 22.89 12.24
C VAL A 122 1.26 22.25 12.88
N MET A 123 0.65 21.26 12.27
CA MET A 123 -0.52 20.58 12.83
C MET A 123 -0.20 19.91 14.16
N ARG A 124 0.95 19.26 14.29
CA ARG A 124 1.39 18.70 15.57
C ARG A 124 1.54 19.78 16.65
N ASP A 125 2.13 20.94 16.32
CA ASP A 125 2.24 22.06 17.24
C ASP A 125 0.88 22.63 17.66
N VAL A 126 -0.04 22.77 16.72
CA VAL A 126 -1.42 23.21 16.95
C VAL A 126 -2.19 22.24 17.85
N LEU A 127 -2.12 20.93 17.57
CA LEU A 127 -2.84 19.92 18.32
C LEU A 127 -2.26 19.73 19.72
N THR A 128 -0.94 19.81 19.91
CA THR A 128 -0.31 19.66 21.21
C THR A 128 -0.46 20.91 22.09
N LYS A 129 -0.37 22.13 21.53
CA LYS A 129 -0.63 23.38 22.24
C LYS A 129 -2.13 23.65 22.42
N GLY A 130 -2.93 23.13 21.53
CA GLY A 130 -4.40 23.20 21.56
C GLY A 130 -5.05 22.25 22.55
N ASP A 131 -4.31 21.70 23.52
CA ASP A 131 -4.85 20.88 24.62
C ASP A 131 -6.01 21.56 25.38
N ALA A 132 -6.12 22.87 25.23
CA ALA A 132 -7.20 23.68 25.75
C ALA A 132 -8.43 23.79 24.82
N ASN A 133 -8.38 23.24 23.56
CA ASN A 133 -9.50 23.31 22.63
C ASN A 133 -10.00 21.92 22.20
N PRO A 134 -10.83 21.27 23.02
CA PRO A 134 -11.45 19.97 22.67
C PRO A 134 -12.26 20.00 21.37
N ASP A 135 -12.79 21.15 20.98
CA ASP A 135 -13.64 21.29 19.79
C ASP A 135 -12.83 21.06 18.51
N LEU A 136 -11.59 21.57 18.44
CA LEU A 136 -10.68 21.35 17.31
C LEU A 136 -10.41 19.85 17.09
N HIS A 137 -10.07 19.13 18.16
CA HIS A 137 -9.81 17.69 18.07
C HIS A 137 -11.07 16.90 17.63
N ASN A 138 -12.24 17.28 18.16
CA ASN A 138 -13.50 16.61 17.80
C ASN A 138 -13.88 16.88 16.34
N GLU A 139 -13.73 18.12 15.87
CA GLU A 139 -14.05 18.48 14.49
C GLU A 139 -13.09 17.82 13.52
N LEU A 140 -11.78 17.88 13.78
CA LEU A 140 -10.78 17.20 12.94
C LEU A 140 -10.98 15.68 12.93
N ALA A 141 -11.25 15.06 14.08
CA ALA A 141 -11.49 13.62 14.14
C ALA A 141 -12.73 13.23 13.32
N ARG A 142 -13.81 14.03 13.38
CA ARG A 142 -15.02 13.81 12.57
C ARG A 142 -14.75 14.01 11.09
N GLU A 143 -14.00 15.04 10.72
CA GLU A 143 -13.64 15.30 9.33
C GLU A 143 -12.81 14.17 8.75
N ILE A 144 -11.81 13.70 9.49
CA ILE A 144 -11.02 12.52 9.08
C ILE A 144 -11.90 11.29 8.92
N GLU A 145 -12.79 11.01 9.88
CA GLU A 145 -13.59 9.79 9.86
C GLU A 145 -14.68 9.79 8.78
N TYR A 146 -15.39 10.93 8.59
CA TYR A 146 -16.60 10.98 7.78
C TYR A 146 -16.38 11.58 6.38
N THR A 147 -15.34 12.39 6.17
CA THR A 147 -15.05 13.02 4.88
C THR A 147 -13.77 12.46 4.25
N MET A 148 -12.62 12.58 4.96
CA MET A 148 -11.33 12.20 4.37
C MET A 148 -11.20 10.69 4.17
N MET A 149 -11.60 9.87 5.15
CA MET A 149 -11.46 8.42 5.06
C MET A 149 -12.26 7.79 3.91
N PRO A 150 -13.52 8.15 3.64
CA PRO A 150 -14.22 7.68 2.45
C PRO A 150 -13.53 8.05 1.13
N LEU A 151 -12.95 9.24 1.02
CA LEU A 151 -12.20 9.67 -0.17
C LEU A 151 -10.89 8.89 -0.33
N MET A 152 -10.15 8.70 0.77
CA MET A 152 -8.96 7.85 0.81
C MET A 152 -9.27 6.41 0.38
N MET A 153 -10.39 5.86 0.85
CA MET A 153 -10.86 4.52 0.46
C MET A 153 -11.19 4.43 -1.03
N SER A 154 -11.88 5.44 -1.56
CA SER A 154 -12.21 5.52 -2.98
C SER A 154 -10.95 5.54 -3.85
N GLU A 155 -9.99 6.39 -3.53
CA GLU A 155 -8.74 6.51 -4.30
C GLU A 155 -7.86 5.26 -4.17
N ALA A 156 -7.79 4.66 -2.98
CA ALA A 156 -7.09 3.39 -2.79
C ALA A 156 -7.69 2.29 -3.67
N ARG A 157 -9.02 2.17 -3.69
CA ARG A 157 -9.76 1.22 -4.51
C ARG A 157 -9.48 1.43 -6.01
N ASP A 158 -9.61 2.67 -6.47
CA ASP A 158 -9.37 3.04 -7.87
C ASP A 158 -7.93 2.73 -8.29
N THR A 159 -6.97 2.99 -7.40
CA THR A 159 -5.56 2.69 -7.64
C THR A 159 -5.30 1.18 -7.69
N ILE A 160 -5.93 0.37 -6.83
CA ILE A 160 -5.85 -1.09 -6.90
C ILE A 160 -6.35 -1.58 -8.26
N ILE A 161 -7.52 -1.10 -8.71
CA ILE A 161 -8.12 -1.48 -10.00
C ILE A 161 -7.22 -1.06 -11.17
N LYS A 162 -6.72 0.18 -11.18
CA LYS A 162 -5.80 0.71 -12.21
C LYS A 162 -4.51 -0.13 -12.34
N ASN A 163 -4.06 -0.72 -11.25
CA ASN A 163 -2.87 -1.59 -11.21
C ASN A 163 -3.18 -3.08 -11.45
N GLY A 164 -4.41 -3.41 -11.84
CA GLY A 164 -4.81 -4.80 -12.12
C GLY A 164 -4.95 -5.67 -10.87
N GLY A 165 -5.01 -5.06 -9.69
CA GLY A 165 -5.26 -5.76 -8.43
C GLY A 165 -6.75 -6.03 -8.19
N ASN A 166 -7.03 -6.91 -7.22
CA ASN A 166 -8.37 -7.25 -6.79
C ASN A 166 -8.76 -6.43 -5.56
N THR A 167 -9.98 -5.89 -5.58
CA THR A 167 -10.57 -5.22 -4.41
C THR A 167 -11.22 -6.20 -3.46
N SER A 168 -11.60 -7.39 -3.93
CA SER A 168 -12.21 -8.41 -3.06
C SER A 168 -11.25 -8.85 -1.96
N GLY A 169 -11.63 -8.64 -0.72
CA GLY A 169 -10.80 -8.87 0.47
C GLY A 169 -9.69 -7.83 0.66
N ALA A 170 -9.68 -6.76 -0.14
CA ALA A 170 -8.77 -5.64 0.09
C ALA A 170 -9.23 -4.80 1.27
N THR A 171 -8.27 -4.27 2.03
CA THR A 171 -8.54 -3.46 3.21
C THR A 171 -7.63 -2.24 3.29
N ILE A 172 -8.11 -1.21 3.99
CA ILE A 172 -7.35 -0.04 4.38
C ILE A 172 -7.40 0.14 5.90
N ALA A 173 -6.30 0.50 6.50
CA ALA A 173 -6.22 0.81 7.93
C ALA A 173 -5.18 1.90 8.18
N VAL A 174 -5.35 2.68 9.24
CA VAL A 174 -4.30 3.58 9.70
C VAL A 174 -3.74 3.05 11.02
N LYS A 175 -2.44 2.81 11.05
CA LYS A 175 -1.71 2.27 12.20
C LYS A 175 -0.41 3.04 12.39
N ASN A 176 -0.17 3.51 13.60
CA ASN A 176 1.05 4.28 13.94
C ASN A 176 1.29 5.50 13.01
N GLY A 177 0.21 6.18 12.63
CA GLY A 177 0.26 7.32 11.72
C GLY A 177 0.56 6.97 10.25
N GLN A 178 0.49 5.71 9.84
CA GLN A 178 0.68 5.29 8.46
C GLN A 178 -0.58 4.65 7.88
N VAL A 179 -0.88 4.97 6.64
CA VAL A 179 -1.96 4.33 5.87
C VAL A 179 -1.46 3.00 5.34
N TYR A 180 -2.05 1.91 5.81
CA TYR A 180 -1.80 0.56 5.31
C TYR A 180 -2.89 0.18 4.33
N VAL A 181 -2.50 -0.33 3.17
CA VAL A 181 -3.42 -0.96 2.22
C VAL A 181 -3.00 -2.39 2.01
N ARG A 182 -3.96 -3.30 2.09
CA ARG A 182 -3.83 -4.69 1.72
C ARG A 182 -4.61 -4.94 0.44
N ALA A 183 -3.95 -5.45 -0.58
CA ALA A 183 -4.57 -5.83 -1.84
C ALA A 183 -3.96 -7.12 -2.38
N SER A 184 -4.60 -7.74 -3.37
CA SER A 184 -4.10 -8.94 -4.03
C SER A 184 -4.03 -8.76 -5.54
N ASN A 185 -3.12 -9.51 -6.15
CA ASN A 185 -3.15 -9.81 -7.58
C ASN A 185 -3.35 -11.30 -7.77
N THR A 186 -4.02 -11.69 -8.86
CA THR A 186 -4.33 -13.08 -9.13
C THR A 186 -3.17 -13.78 -9.80
N MET A 187 -2.68 -14.87 -9.21
CA MET A 187 -1.73 -15.79 -9.80
C MET A 187 -2.47 -16.86 -10.60
N GLU A 188 -2.14 -17.00 -11.88
CA GLU A 188 -2.59 -18.12 -12.72
C GLU A 188 -1.44 -19.07 -12.98
N GLY A 189 -1.51 -20.29 -12.44
CA GLY A 189 -0.49 -21.33 -12.61
C GLY A 189 -0.39 -21.80 -14.05
N THR A 190 0.82 -22.19 -14.47
CA THR A 190 1.02 -22.85 -15.76
C THR A 190 0.63 -24.30 -15.61
N SER A 191 -0.46 -24.73 -16.28
CA SER A 191 -0.85 -26.14 -16.35
C SER A 191 -0.12 -26.84 -17.49
N PHE A 192 0.32 -28.08 -17.24
CA PHE A 192 0.85 -28.95 -18.28
C PHE A 192 -0.16 -30.07 -18.54
N LYS A 193 -0.93 -29.96 -19.63
CA LYS A 193 -1.87 -31.00 -20.14
C LYS A 193 -2.69 -31.72 -19.06
N GLY A 194 -3.31 -30.99 -18.12
CA GLY A 194 -4.19 -31.58 -17.10
C GLY A 194 -3.49 -32.19 -15.89
N PHE A 195 -2.15 -32.11 -15.78
CA PHE A 195 -1.41 -32.55 -14.59
C PHE A 195 -1.51 -31.57 -13.42
N PHE A 196 -1.77 -30.29 -13.70
CA PHE A 196 -2.10 -29.26 -12.72
C PHE A 196 -3.34 -28.54 -13.26
N THR A 197 -4.49 -28.79 -12.65
CA THR A 197 -5.73 -28.08 -12.98
C THR A 197 -5.69 -26.70 -12.35
N ASP A 198 -5.94 -25.67 -13.15
CA ASP A 198 -6.30 -24.28 -12.82
C ASP A 198 -5.91 -23.80 -11.40
N LEU A 199 -4.61 -23.72 -11.13
CA LEU A 199 -4.10 -23.03 -9.95
C LEU A 199 -4.33 -21.52 -10.16
N LYS A 200 -5.45 -21.04 -9.64
CA LYS A 200 -5.79 -19.63 -9.57
C LYS A 200 -5.90 -19.26 -8.11
N GLU A 201 -5.04 -18.33 -7.66
CA GLU A 201 -4.99 -17.90 -6.27
C GLU A 201 -4.71 -16.39 -6.18
N ASP A 202 -5.42 -15.72 -5.29
CA ASP A 202 -5.21 -14.30 -5.01
C ASP A 202 -4.12 -14.16 -3.94
N LEU A 203 -3.03 -13.54 -4.33
CA LEU A 203 -1.86 -13.36 -3.47
C LEU A 203 -1.90 -11.97 -2.83
N PHE A 204 -2.25 -11.91 -1.54
CA PHE A 204 -2.33 -10.66 -0.79
C PHE A 204 -0.97 -10.18 -0.33
N GLN A 205 -0.77 -8.86 -0.39
CA GLN A 205 0.36 -8.16 0.21
C GLN A 205 -0.14 -6.89 0.91
N ASP A 206 0.58 -6.50 1.96
CA ASP A 206 0.32 -5.29 2.72
C ASP A 206 1.44 -4.29 2.46
N ALA A 207 1.11 -3.02 2.27
CA ALA A 207 2.08 -1.95 2.19
C ALA A 207 1.62 -0.72 2.96
N ALA A 208 2.60 0.04 3.48
CA ALA A 208 2.37 1.28 4.20
C ALA A 208 2.79 2.48 3.37
N GLY A 209 2.02 3.54 3.45
CA GLY A 209 2.38 4.87 2.95
C GLY A 209 3.33 5.64 3.89
N PRO A 210 3.66 6.88 3.55
CA PRO A 210 4.40 7.77 4.42
C PRO A 210 3.72 7.93 5.78
N LYS A 211 4.50 8.30 6.78
CA LYS A 211 3.95 8.60 8.10
C LYS A 211 3.33 10.00 8.11
N ILE A 212 2.16 10.10 8.68
CA ILE A 212 1.46 11.34 9.01
C ILE A 212 1.82 11.64 10.46
N ASP A 213 2.73 12.58 10.68
CA ASP A 213 3.40 12.75 11.98
C ASP A 213 2.48 13.25 13.09
N PHE A 214 1.42 14.00 12.75
CA PHE A 214 0.44 14.49 13.73
C PHE A 214 -0.75 13.57 13.98
N TRP A 215 -0.85 12.41 13.30
CA TRP A 215 -1.99 11.52 13.39
C TRP A 215 -2.31 11.07 14.82
N ASP A 216 -1.25 10.71 15.55
CA ASP A 216 -1.38 10.21 16.93
C ASP A 216 -1.74 11.33 17.93
N ASP A 217 -1.62 12.59 17.53
CA ASP A 217 -1.98 13.77 18.32
C ASP A 217 -3.47 14.14 18.17
N VAL A 218 -4.18 13.56 17.18
CA VAL A 218 -5.62 13.77 17.00
C VAL A 218 -6.38 12.94 18.05
N ARG A 219 -6.97 13.60 19.03
CA ARG A 219 -7.77 12.92 20.06
C ARG A 219 -9.08 12.41 19.47
N TYR A 220 -9.63 11.37 20.11
CA TYR A 220 -10.92 10.76 19.75
C TYR A 220 -10.97 10.08 18.38
N LEU A 221 -9.87 10.02 17.66
CA LEU A 221 -9.79 9.35 16.39
C LEU A 221 -9.68 7.83 16.61
N ASN A 222 -10.67 7.08 16.18
CA ASN A 222 -10.69 5.62 16.28
C ASN A 222 -11.12 5.02 14.94
N ILE A 223 -10.15 4.92 14.03
CA ILE A 223 -10.36 4.36 12.70
C ILE A 223 -9.82 2.94 12.68
N GLY A 224 -10.73 1.96 12.68
CA GLY A 224 -10.41 0.55 12.49
C GLY A 224 -10.10 0.22 11.03
N GLU A 225 -9.75 -1.04 10.79
CA GLU A 225 -9.61 -1.58 9.44
C GLU A 225 -10.95 -1.56 8.71
N ARG A 226 -10.96 -1.10 7.46
CA ARG A 226 -12.14 -0.96 6.60
C ARG A 226 -11.95 -1.75 5.30
N SER A 227 -13.01 -2.38 4.81
CA SER A 227 -13.02 -3.07 3.52
C SER A 227 -13.01 -2.07 2.36
N LEU A 228 -12.31 -2.45 1.28
CA LEU A 228 -12.28 -1.75 -0.01
C LEU A 228 -13.14 -2.48 -1.08
N ASP A 229 -13.94 -3.47 -0.66
CA ASP A 229 -14.85 -4.21 -1.56
C ASP A 229 -15.89 -3.31 -2.24
#